data_c48208c5452dbcd74f216a2f72cdb262
#
_entry.id   c48208c5452dbcd74f216a2f72cdb262
#
_cell.length_a   1.000
_cell.length_b   1.000
_cell.length_c   1.000
_cell.angle_alpha   90.00
_cell.angle_beta   90.00
_cell.angle_gamma   90.00
#
_symmetry.space_group_name_H-M   'P 1'
#
loop_
_entity.id
_entity.type
_entity.pdbx_description
1 polymer ?
#
loop_
_entity_poly.entity_id
_entity_poly.type
_entity_poly.pdbx_seq_one_letter_code
_entity_poly.pdbx_strand_id
1 'polypeptide(L)'
;MNNTRKIVEKLLQENPDASNAEIARLAIDAGCSIHERGLRRMAASLKAGTSSVKKTIDSSKSSVAADNLKSETENADGSKELSYRGTTSIQSMEEAIDFFDIDTDVWEVTSWTANSWDAGAKTNYQVKLKLGRISSEYSVDAVKALKKEYKQAVTKVKTRKVKGVGTGVAVLSDFHIGAKVQDMMQTDDFSYDVVADRLQQAADQINRQGYKKVEVALLGDFIETFTGLNHMNSWQQLEYGGYGANVTIIAYEIIREFLSKVNNLSTVTVVSGNHDRVTVKNDVDSHGGVAQLLAYMLEKSGLDVDFSHSVVSRNIDGIRYLFTHNHLGLSKNDMVQTFWEYGEQGVYNVLLGGHYHSRRGKIQYKKIDNIHWDQANYRSISVAPIFTGNWYSESNGWSSTSGITILESNGDGRPNVFDFTLR
;
A
#
# COMPACT_ATOMS: atom_id res chain seq x y z
N MET A 1 11.14 35.25 -17.85
CA MET A 1 9.73 34.85 -17.75
C MET A 1 8.78 35.75 -18.56
N ASN A 2 8.94 37.06 -18.60
CA ASN A 2 8.00 37.94 -19.34
C ASN A 2 7.95 37.72 -20.86
N ASN A 3 9.05 37.33 -21.49
CA ASN A 3 9.10 37.19 -22.95
C ASN A 3 8.38 35.93 -23.45
N THR A 4 8.61 34.78 -22.81
CA THR A 4 7.96 33.51 -23.18
C THR A 4 6.44 33.58 -23.05
N ARG A 5 5.93 34.22 -21.99
CA ARG A 5 4.48 34.40 -21.82
C ARG A 5 3.84 35.21 -22.93
N LYS A 6 4.49 36.30 -23.36
CA LYS A 6 4.02 37.11 -24.48
C LYS A 6 4.00 36.34 -25.80
N ILE A 7 5.02 35.48 -26.05
CA ILE A 7 5.05 34.63 -27.23
C ILE A 7 3.88 33.63 -27.21
N VAL A 8 3.62 32.96 -26.07
CA VAL A 8 2.51 32.02 -25.97
C VAL A 8 1.15 32.71 -26.06
N GLU A 9 0.98 33.90 -25.50
CA GLU A 9 -0.25 34.71 -25.65
C GLU A 9 -0.49 35.09 -27.11
N LYS A 10 0.54 35.51 -27.85
CA LYS A 10 0.46 35.83 -29.27
C LYS A 10 0.09 34.61 -30.13
N LEU A 11 0.75 33.48 -29.87
CA LEU A 11 0.46 32.22 -30.57
C LEU A 11 -0.97 31.73 -30.36
N LEU A 12 -1.53 31.92 -29.14
CA LEU A 12 -2.92 31.60 -28.84
C LEU A 12 -3.89 32.51 -29.58
N GLN A 13 -3.56 33.79 -29.76
CA GLN A 13 -4.40 34.73 -30.54
C GLN A 13 -4.37 34.39 -32.04
N GLU A 14 -3.21 34.02 -32.57
CA GLU A 14 -3.02 33.67 -33.99
C GLU A 14 -3.58 32.27 -34.32
N ASN A 15 -3.68 31.35 -33.33
CA ASN A 15 -4.13 29.98 -33.50
C ASN A 15 -5.16 29.58 -32.43
N PRO A 16 -6.37 30.14 -32.47
CA PRO A 16 -7.36 29.98 -31.38
C PRO A 16 -7.82 28.54 -31.20
N ASP A 17 -7.85 27.74 -32.24
CA ASP A 17 -8.31 26.35 -32.24
C ASP A 17 -7.17 25.33 -32.03
N ALA A 18 -5.92 25.77 -32.00
CA ALA A 18 -4.78 24.88 -31.82
C ALA A 18 -4.77 24.23 -30.39
N SER A 19 -4.38 22.99 -30.31
CA SER A 19 -4.22 22.30 -29.04
C SER A 19 -3.09 22.90 -28.20
N ASN A 20 -3.13 22.71 -26.87
CA ASN A 20 -2.04 23.16 -25.98
C ASN A 20 -0.67 22.55 -26.33
N ALA A 21 -0.67 21.36 -26.95
CA ALA A 21 0.53 20.70 -27.42
C ALA A 21 1.10 21.39 -28.68
N GLU A 22 0.24 21.81 -29.59
CA GLU A 22 0.59 22.54 -30.77
C GLU A 22 1.15 23.92 -30.46
N ILE A 23 0.48 24.65 -29.57
CA ILE A 23 0.99 25.96 -29.08
C ILE A 23 2.36 25.81 -28.41
N ALA A 24 2.57 24.75 -27.64
CA ALA A 24 3.89 24.49 -27.02
C ALA A 24 4.99 24.24 -28.07
N ARG A 25 4.71 23.49 -29.15
CA ARG A 25 5.65 23.26 -30.26
C ARG A 25 5.96 24.56 -30.98
N LEU A 26 4.96 25.33 -31.35
CA LEU A 26 5.13 26.63 -31.99
C LEU A 26 5.94 27.60 -31.12
N ALA A 27 5.79 27.54 -29.80
CA ALA A 27 6.56 28.36 -28.88
C ALA A 27 8.04 27.93 -28.81
N ILE A 28 8.31 26.63 -28.90
CA ILE A 28 9.68 26.10 -29.00
C ILE A 28 10.33 26.56 -30.32
N ASP A 29 9.62 26.43 -31.42
CA ASP A 29 10.10 26.89 -32.77
C ASP A 29 10.32 28.40 -32.80
N ALA A 30 9.57 29.18 -32.01
CA ALA A 30 9.76 30.61 -31.79
C ALA A 30 10.88 30.96 -30.80
N GLY A 31 11.70 29.99 -30.38
CA GLY A 31 12.88 30.19 -29.55
C GLY A 31 12.62 30.24 -28.04
N CYS A 32 11.49 29.73 -27.54
CA CYS A 32 11.26 29.61 -26.08
C CYS A 32 12.12 28.49 -25.49
N SER A 33 12.93 28.82 -24.49
CA SER A 33 13.85 27.89 -23.81
C SER A 33 13.19 27.05 -22.68
N ILE A 34 11.88 27.18 -22.50
CA ILE A 34 11.14 26.41 -21.47
C ILE A 34 10.76 25.05 -22.04
N HIS A 35 10.92 24.00 -21.24
CA HIS A 35 10.55 22.63 -21.59
C HIS A 35 9.07 22.55 -22.04
N GLU A 36 8.78 21.74 -23.07
CA GLU A 36 7.45 21.60 -23.70
C GLU A 36 6.30 21.46 -22.71
N ARG A 37 6.48 20.65 -21.65
CA ARG A 37 5.47 20.48 -20.58
C ARG A 37 5.12 21.78 -19.84
N GLY A 38 6.10 22.67 -19.66
CA GLY A 38 5.91 23.99 -19.05
C GLY A 38 5.11 24.91 -19.96
N LEU A 39 5.38 24.88 -21.26
CA LEU A 39 4.68 25.66 -22.29
C LEU A 39 3.22 25.18 -22.45
N ARG A 40 2.96 23.88 -22.44
CA ARG A 40 1.60 23.32 -22.46
C ARG A 40 0.76 23.80 -21.26
N ARG A 41 1.35 23.82 -20.05
CA ARG A 41 0.67 24.33 -18.84
C ARG A 41 0.39 25.84 -18.94
N MET A 42 1.33 26.60 -19.49
CA MET A 42 1.16 28.04 -19.70
C MET A 42 0.04 28.33 -20.72
N ALA A 43 0.00 27.60 -21.82
CA ALA A 43 -1.07 27.72 -22.83
C ALA A 43 -2.44 27.38 -22.24
N ALA A 44 -2.54 26.30 -21.46
CA ALA A 44 -3.77 25.93 -20.77
C ALA A 44 -4.25 26.97 -19.77
N SER A 45 -3.34 27.56 -18.97
CA SER A 45 -3.64 28.61 -18.01
C SER A 45 -4.12 29.91 -18.68
N LEU A 46 -3.51 30.27 -19.81
CA LEU A 46 -3.88 31.49 -20.57
C LEU A 46 -5.24 31.30 -21.27
N LYS A 47 -5.53 30.13 -21.83
CA LYS A 47 -6.85 29.79 -22.38
C LYS A 47 -7.95 29.85 -21.32
N ALA A 48 -7.71 29.32 -20.12
CA ALA A 48 -8.63 29.37 -19.00
C ALA A 48 -8.89 30.82 -18.51
N GLY A 49 -7.83 31.63 -18.45
CA GLY A 49 -7.91 33.07 -18.09
C GLY A 49 -8.71 33.90 -19.08
N THR A 50 -8.60 33.64 -20.37
CA THR A 50 -9.37 34.34 -21.42
C THR A 50 -10.84 33.94 -21.41
N SER A 51 -11.19 32.73 -20.97
CA SER A 51 -12.58 32.31 -20.78
C SER A 51 -13.26 32.98 -19.59
N SER A 52 -12.51 33.34 -18.54
CA SER A 52 -13.06 34.03 -17.36
C SER A 52 -13.32 35.53 -17.58
N VAL A 53 -12.60 36.18 -18.49
CA VAL A 53 -12.76 37.63 -18.78
C VAL A 53 -13.97 37.92 -19.69
N LYS A 54 -14.47 36.96 -20.46
CA LYS A 54 -15.69 37.13 -21.27
C LYS A 54 -17.02 36.99 -20.50
N LYS A 55 -16.99 36.67 -19.20
CA LYS A 55 -18.20 36.52 -18.36
C LYS A 55 -18.43 37.62 -17.32
N THR A 56 -17.63 38.67 -17.31
CA THR A 56 -17.74 39.74 -16.28
C THR A 56 -18.20 41.09 -16.81
N ILE A 57 -18.85 41.13 -17.97
CA ILE A 57 -19.57 42.36 -18.42
C ILE A 57 -20.98 41.94 -18.78
N ASP A 58 -21.81 41.76 -17.76
CA ASP A 58 -23.23 42.06 -17.76
C ASP A 58 -23.84 41.82 -16.34
N SER A 59 -23.50 42.66 -15.39
CA SER A 59 -24.20 42.70 -14.11
C SER A 59 -24.55 44.13 -13.73
N SER A 60 -25.36 44.75 -14.54
CA SER A 60 -26.16 45.90 -14.12
C SER A 60 -27.43 45.93 -14.96
N LYS A 61 -28.44 45.29 -14.46
CA LYS A 61 -29.84 45.70 -14.38
C LYS A 61 -30.81 44.52 -14.29
N SER A 62 -31.71 44.71 -13.32
CA SER A 62 -33.04 44.10 -13.22
C SER A 62 -33.15 42.80 -12.44
N SER A 63 -33.79 42.95 -11.29
CA SER A 63 -34.57 41.95 -10.59
C SER A 63 -35.63 41.32 -11.51
N VAL A 64 -35.26 40.17 -12.13
CA VAL A 64 -36.24 39.27 -12.73
C VAL A 64 -35.90 37.87 -12.20
N ALA A 65 -36.93 37.15 -11.77
CA ALA A 65 -36.93 35.85 -11.16
C ALA A 65 -35.88 34.90 -11.79
N ALA A 66 -35.07 34.28 -10.95
CA ALA A 66 -34.12 33.25 -11.37
C ALA A 66 -34.90 31.97 -11.76
N ASP A 67 -35.31 31.92 -13.01
CA ASP A 67 -35.92 30.71 -13.57
C ASP A 67 -34.85 29.66 -13.82
N ASN A 68 -34.96 28.54 -13.11
CA ASN A 68 -34.41 27.20 -13.37
C ASN A 68 -33.03 27.15 -14.06
N LEU A 69 -31.98 27.45 -13.34
CA LEU A 69 -30.60 27.35 -13.83
C LEU A 69 -30.06 25.91 -13.67
N LYS A 70 -29.89 25.21 -14.78
CA LYS A 70 -29.10 23.98 -14.83
C LYS A 70 -27.68 24.32 -15.30
N SER A 71 -26.67 23.67 -14.69
CA SER A 71 -25.30 23.72 -15.18
C SER A 71 -24.66 22.35 -15.13
N GLU A 72 -23.81 22.07 -16.10
CA GLU A 72 -22.97 20.89 -16.20
C GLU A 72 -21.53 21.32 -16.40
N THR A 73 -20.61 20.69 -15.69
CA THR A 73 -19.18 20.93 -15.80
C THR A 73 -18.48 19.58 -15.85
N GLU A 74 -17.67 19.37 -16.86
CA GLU A 74 -16.78 18.19 -16.93
C GLU A 74 -15.39 18.57 -16.43
N ASN A 75 -14.87 17.79 -15.48
CA ASN A 75 -13.56 18.01 -14.86
C ASN A 75 -12.45 17.32 -15.67
N ALA A 76 -11.21 17.75 -15.47
CA ALA A 76 -10.05 17.18 -16.15
C ALA A 76 -9.76 15.71 -15.79
N ASP A 77 -10.33 15.20 -14.71
CA ASP A 77 -10.28 13.81 -14.26
C ASP A 77 -11.38 12.93 -14.88
N GLY A 78 -12.21 13.49 -15.76
CA GLY A 78 -13.32 12.81 -16.39
C GLY A 78 -14.58 12.71 -15.54
N SER A 79 -14.58 13.29 -14.33
CA SER A 79 -15.80 13.41 -13.52
C SER A 79 -16.68 14.56 -14.00
N LYS A 80 -18.00 14.49 -13.72
CA LYS A 80 -18.94 15.55 -14.03
C LYS A 80 -19.56 16.14 -12.76
N GLU A 81 -19.76 17.44 -12.76
CA GLU A 81 -20.55 18.12 -11.75
C GLU A 81 -21.80 18.71 -12.38
N LEU A 82 -22.95 18.30 -11.88
CA LEU A 82 -24.26 18.81 -12.28
C LEU A 82 -24.82 19.68 -11.16
N SER A 83 -25.39 20.81 -11.50
CA SER A 83 -26.07 21.62 -10.52
C SER A 83 -27.36 22.20 -11.07
N TYR A 84 -28.36 22.30 -10.19
CA TYR A 84 -29.64 22.95 -10.44
C TYR A 84 -29.93 23.95 -9.34
N ARG A 85 -30.49 25.08 -9.73
CA ARG A 85 -31.07 26.09 -8.83
C ARG A 85 -32.35 26.60 -9.42
N GLY A 86 -33.46 26.45 -8.72
CA GLY A 86 -34.77 26.87 -9.20
C GLY A 86 -35.90 26.51 -8.25
N THR A 87 -37.10 26.45 -8.77
CA THR A 87 -38.33 26.22 -7.98
C THR A 87 -38.84 24.77 -8.05
N THR A 88 -38.22 23.90 -8.85
CA THR A 88 -38.56 22.48 -8.92
C THR A 88 -38.07 21.76 -7.69
N SER A 89 -38.95 21.10 -6.95
CA SER A 89 -38.60 20.30 -5.79
C SER A 89 -37.95 19.02 -6.26
N ILE A 90 -36.73 18.73 -5.76
CA ILE A 90 -36.00 17.50 -5.95
C ILE A 90 -35.54 17.08 -4.57
N GLN A 91 -36.08 15.98 -4.03
CA GLN A 91 -35.91 15.61 -2.63
C GLN A 91 -35.17 14.27 -2.45
N SER A 92 -34.99 13.50 -3.52
CA SER A 92 -34.25 12.25 -3.49
C SER A 92 -33.17 12.22 -4.56
N MET A 93 -32.22 11.29 -4.38
CA MET A 93 -31.16 11.06 -5.36
C MET A 93 -31.73 10.47 -6.66
N GLU A 94 -32.73 9.62 -6.56
CA GLU A 94 -33.45 9.02 -7.68
C GLU A 94 -34.14 10.11 -8.52
N GLU A 95 -34.85 11.03 -7.88
CA GLU A 95 -35.46 12.19 -8.56
C GLU A 95 -34.40 13.07 -9.24
N ALA A 96 -33.21 13.20 -8.63
CA ALA A 96 -32.14 13.98 -9.22
C ALA A 96 -31.53 13.26 -10.45
N ILE A 97 -31.39 11.93 -10.42
CA ILE A 97 -30.94 11.12 -11.54
C ILE A 97 -31.88 11.30 -12.73
N ASP A 98 -33.19 11.15 -12.50
CA ASP A 98 -34.21 11.35 -13.54
C ASP A 98 -34.23 12.79 -14.05
N PHE A 99 -34.15 13.78 -13.15
CA PHE A 99 -34.19 15.19 -13.51
C PHE A 99 -33.01 15.61 -14.40
N PHE A 100 -31.83 15.05 -14.18
CA PHE A 100 -30.64 15.33 -14.98
C PHE A 100 -30.44 14.37 -16.15
N ASP A 101 -31.32 13.39 -16.33
CA ASP A 101 -31.24 12.35 -17.38
C ASP A 101 -29.87 11.64 -17.35
N ILE A 102 -29.50 11.15 -16.14
CA ILE A 102 -28.21 10.51 -15.93
C ILE A 102 -28.28 9.06 -16.36
N ASP A 103 -27.45 8.69 -17.34
CA ASP A 103 -27.24 7.30 -17.74
C ASP A 103 -26.49 6.54 -16.64
N THR A 104 -27.20 5.76 -15.85
CA THR A 104 -26.67 4.97 -14.73
C THR A 104 -25.83 3.76 -15.16
N ASP A 105 -25.80 3.41 -16.45
CA ASP A 105 -24.89 2.40 -16.99
C ASP A 105 -23.51 2.98 -17.27
N VAL A 106 -23.40 4.32 -17.37
CA VAL A 106 -22.17 5.05 -17.68
C VAL A 106 -21.64 5.83 -16.46
N TRP A 107 -22.55 6.32 -15.62
CA TRP A 107 -22.24 7.23 -14.53
C TRP A 107 -22.76 6.73 -13.18
N GLU A 108 -21.91 6.82 -12.14
CA GLU A 108 -22.32 6.63 -10.76
C GLU A 108 -22.33 7.97 -10.01
N VAL A 109 -23.30 8.18 -9.14
CA VAL A 109 -23.36 9.36 -8.26
C VAL A 109 -22.39 9.17 -7.11
N THR A 110 -21.26 9.87 -7.11
CA THR A 110 -20.24 9.80 -6.06
C THR A 110 -20.55 10.71 -4.87
N SER A 111 -21.29 11.80 -5.09
CA SER A 111 -21.85 12.63 -4.03
C SER A 111 -23.06 13.42 -4.53
N TRP A 112 -24.00 13.73 -3.61
CA TRP A 112 -25.10 14.61 -3.90
C TRP A 112 -25.45 15.50 -2.70
N THR A 113 -26.03 16.68 -2.97
CA THR A 113 -26.48 17.61 -1.95
C THR A 113 -27.75 18.28 -2.44
N ALA A 114 -28.79 18.29 -1.62
CA ALA A 114 -30.02 19.02 -1.87
C ALA A 114 -30.26 20.00 -0.73
N ASN A 115 -30.56 21.27 -1.08
CA ASN A 115 -30.88 22.31 -0.14
C ASN A 115 -32.19 22.99 -0.61
N SER A 116 -32.99 23.50 0.34
CA SER A 116 -34.15 24.34 0.06
C SER A 116 -34.16 25.55 0.98
N TRP A 117 -34.67 26.65 0.48
CA TRP A 117 -34.88 27.89 1.29
C TRP A 117 -36.06 28.68 0.76
N ASP A 118 -36.77 29.36 1.65
CA ASP A 118 -37.87 30.20 1.30
C ASP A 118 -37.39 31.61 0.92
N ALA A 119 -37.88 32.11 -0.20
CA ALA A 119 -37.62 33.46 -0.68
C ALA A 119 -38.97 34.14 -0.97
N GLY A 120 -39.59 34.72 0.05
CA GLY A 120 -40.92 35.29 0.00
C GLY A 120 -42.02 34.26 -0.19
N ALA A 121 -42.78 34.34 -1.26
CA ALA A 121 -43.90 33.44 -1.54
C ALA A 121 -43.49 32.15 -2.27
N LYS A 122 -42.19 31.92 -2.52
CA LYS A 122 -41.68 30.75 -3.28
C LYS A 122 -40.55 30.07 -2.51
N THR A 123 -40.56 28.74 -2.49
CA THR A 123 -39.46 27.90 -2.04
C THR A 123 -38.50 27.65 -3.20
N ASN A 124 -37.23 27.94 -3.00
CA ASN A 124 -36.17 27.63 -3.96
C ASN A 124 -35.44 26.35 -3.53
N TYR A 125 -34.97 25.59 -4.52
CA TYR A 125 -34.24 24.36 -4.36
C TYR A 125 -32.88 24.48 -5.06
N GLN A 126 -31.88 23.90 -4.45
CA GLN A 126 -30.57 23.71 -5.06
C GLN A 126 -30.18 22.25 -4.95
N VAL A 127 -29.81 21.67 -6.07
CA VAL A 127 -29.27 20.31 -6.11
C VAL A 127 -27.90 20.34 -6.77
N LYS A 128 -26.95 19.61 -6.19
CA LYS A 128 -25.63 19.38 -6.76
C LYS A 128 -25.33 17.89 -6.75
N LEU A 129 -24.87 17.37 -7.89
CA LEU A 129 -24.39 16.00 -8.02
C LEU A 129 -22.97 16.01 -8.53
N LYS A 130 -22.17 15.10 -8.01
CA LYS A 130 -20.88 14.74 -8.58
C LYS A 130 -20.99 13.32 -9.12
N LEU A 131 -20.61 13.15 -10.40
CA LEU A 131 -20.67 11.88 -11.10
C LEU A 131 -19.26 11.38 -11.37
N GLY A 132 -18.99 10.12 -11.01
CA GLY A 132 -17.85 9.36 -11.47
C GLY A 132 -18.22 8.53 -12.69
N ARG A 133 -17.34 8.41 -13.66
CA ARG A 133 -17.57 7.50 -14.79
C ARG A 133 -17.43 6.08 -14.29
N ILE A 134 -18.45 5.26 -14.49
CA ILE A 134 -18.34 3.81 -14.26
C ILE A 134 -17.26 3.31 -15.23
N SER A 135 -16.10 2.93 -14.71
CA SER A 135 -15.01 2.40 -15.52
C SER A 135 -15.41 1.01 -16.02
N SER A 136 -16.04 0.97 -17.17
CA SER A 136 -16.42 -0.30 -17.86
C SER A 136 -15.22 -1.06 -18.44
N GLU A 137 -13.99 -0.56 -18.26
CA GLU A 137 -12.78 -1.21 -18.79
C GLU A 137 -12.47 -2.56 -18.13
N TYR A 138 -13.10 -2.84 -16.97
CA TYR A 138 -12.96 -4.15 -16.32
C TYR A 138 -14.31 -4.77 -16.08
N SER A 139 -14.97 -5.26 -17.14
CA SER A 139 -16.12 -6.12 -16.95
C SER A 139 -15.72 -7.30 -16.05
N VAL A 140 -16.65 -7.80 -15.21
CA VAL A 140 -16.41 -8.98 -14.36
C VAL A 140 -15.85 -10.15 -15.17
N ASP A 141 -16.18 -10.24 -16.42
CA ASP A 141 -15.71 -11.28 -17.34
C ASP A 141 -14.31 -11.02 -17.88
N ALA A 142 -13.90 -9.77 -18.09
CA ALA A 142 -12.52 -9.41 -18.41
C ALA A 142 -11.60 -9.70 -17.21
N VAL A 143 -12.03 -9.37 -16.01
CA VAL A 143 -11.28 -9.70 -14.77
C VAL A 143 -11.21 -11.23 -14.58
N LYS A 144 -12.28 -11.99 -14.88
CA LYS A 144 -12.24 -13.45 -14.84
C LYS A 144 -11.32 -14.05 -15.90
N ALA A 145 -11.30 -13.48 -17.11
CA ALA A 145 -10.41 -13.92 -18.19
C ALA A 145 -8.95 -13.65 -17.84
N LEU A 146 -8.62 -12.44 -17.37
CA LEU A 146 -7.28 -12.09 -16.86
C LEU A 146 -6.84 -13.00 -15.72
N LYS A 147 -7.74 -13.29 -14.75
CA LYS A 147 -7.44 -14.25 -13.67
C LYS A 147 -7.16 -15.66 -14.20
N LYS A 148 -7.85 -16.09 -15.26
CA LYS A 148 -7.65 -17.40 -15.87
C LYS A 148 -6.30 -17.47 -16.59
N GLU A 149 -5.94 -16.45 -17.38
CA GLU A 149 -4.64 -16.35 -18.06
C GLU A 149 -3.50 -16.27 -17.05
N TYR A 150 -3.63 -15.42 -16.05
CA TYR A 150 -2.65 -15.28 -14.97
C TYR A 150 -2.43 -16.60 -14.21
N LYS A 151 -3.52 -17.34 -13.94
CA LYS A 151 -3.44 -18.64 -13.28
C LYS A 151 -2.68 -19.69 -14.10
N GLN A 152 -2.63 -19.56 -15.41
CA GLN A 152 -1.85 -20.42 -16.30
C GLN A 152 -0.38 -19.98 -16.41
N ALA A 153 -0.10 -18.70 -16.27
CA ALA A 153 1.24 -18.14 -16.38
C ALA A 153 2.09 -18.28 -15.11
N VAL A 154 1.45 -18.44 -13.94
CA VAL A 154 2.18 -18.52 -12.66
C VAL A 154 2.89 -19.87 -12.53
N THR A 155 4.21 -19.81 -12.45
CA THR A 155 5.04 -20.99 -12.23
C THR A 155 4.79 -21.56 -10.83
N LYS A 156 4.37 -22.82 -10.76
CA LYS A 156 4.14 -23.51 -9.48
C LYS A 156 5.45 -23.67 -8.71
N VAL A 157 5.44 -23.32 -7.44
CA VAL A 157 6.54 -23.59 -6.51
C VAL A 157 6.56 -25.09 -6.23
N LYS A 158 7.72 -25.71 -6.46
CA LYS A 158 7.99 -27.09 -6.11
C LYS A 158 8.94 -27.13 -4.94
N THR A 159 8.47 -27.52 -3.77
CA THR A 159 9.30 -27.73 -2.59
C THR A 159 9.82 -29.15 -2.54
N ARG A 160 11.08 -29.30 -2.16
CA ARG A 160 11.71 -30.62 -2.03
C ARG A 160 11.24 -31.30 -0.74
N LYS A 161 10.85 -32.55 -0.81
CA LYS A 161 10.57 -33.39 0.38
C LYS A 161 11.81 -34.18 0.77
N VAL A 162 12.21 -34.06 2.04
CA VAL A 162 13.36 -34.77 2.61
C VAL A 162 12.95 -35.43 3.93
N LYS A 163 13.72 -36.44 4.37
CA LYS A 163 13.52 -37.00 5.71
C LYS A 163 13.90 -35.96 6.76
N GLY A 164 13.13 -35.88 7.83
CA GLY A 164 13.36 -34.93 8.91
C GLY A 164 12.60 -35.30 10.17
N VAL A 165 12.78 -34.49 11.24
CA VAL A 165 12.17 -34.69 12.55
C VAL A 165 11.52 -33.38 13.00
N GLY A 166 10.34 -33.47 13.62
CA GLY A 166 9.66 -32.31 14.21
C GLY A 166 9.20 -31.26 13.20
N THR A 167 8.71 -30.15 13.73
CA THR A 167 8.27 -28.97 12.97
C THR A 167 9.14 -27.78 13.36
N GLY A 168 9.67 -27.08 12.36
CA GLY A 168 10.33 -25.81 12.54
C GLY A 168 9.43 -24.66 12.10
N VAL A 169 9.40 -23.57 12.85
CA VAL A 169 8.73 -22.30 12.52
C VAL A 169 9.81 -21.27 12.26
N ALA A 170 10.07 -20.96 11.00
CA ALA A 170 11.06 -19.98 10.58
C ALA A 170 10.40 -18.62 10.37
N VAL A 171 10.92 -17.58 11.01
CA VAL A 171 10.34 -16.24 11.05
C VAL A 171 11.31 -15.23 10.48
N LEU A 172 10.84 -14.47 9.49
CA LEU A 172 11.56 -13.42 8.79
C LEU A 172 10.71 -12.14 8.80
N SER A 173 11.35 -10.98 8.82
CA SER A 173 10.68 -9.69 8.87
C SER A 173 11.50 -8.59 8.20
N ASP A 174 10.86 -7.47 7.87
CA ASP A 174 11.52 -6.22 7.47
C ASP A 174 12.47 -6.44 6.27
N PHE A 175 11.89 -6.84 5.13
CA PHE A 175 12.63 -7.17 3.91
C PHE A 175 13.10 -5.93 3.17
N HIS A 176 12.29 -4.87 3.14
CA HIS A 176 12.56 -3.59 2.48
C HIS A 176 13.12 -3.74 1.06
N ILE A 177 12.58 -4.69 0.29
CA ILE A 177 12.96 -4.91 -1.11
C ILE A 177 12.72 -3.63 -1.90
N GLY A 178 13.74 -3.20 -2.64
CA GLY A 178 13.74 -1.93 -3.35
C GLY A 178 14.50 -0.82 -2.65
N ALA A 179 14.90 -0.98 -1.38
CA ALA A 179 15.86 -0.08 -0.75
C ALA A 179 17.25 -0.26 -1.38
N LYS A 180 17.98 0.86 -1.50
CA LYS A 180 19.39 0.89 -1.86
C LYS A 180 20.17 1.66 -0.82
N VAL A 181 21.10 1.00 -0.18
CA VAL A 181 22.00 1.60 0.83
C VAL A 181 23.43 1.33 0.41
N GLN A 182 24.25 2.38 0.38
CA GLN A 182 25.66 2.30 -0.02
C GLN A 182 26.47 3.32 0.79
N ASP A 183 27.75 2.99 1.00
CA ASP A 183 28.75 3.91 1.55
C ASP A 183 28.39 4.45 2.96
N MET A 184 27.66 3.68 3.77
CA MET A 184 27.39 3.99 5.16
C MET A 184 28.59 3.59 6.05
N MET A 185 28.72 4.21 7.22
CA MET A 185 29.85 3.94 8.13
C MET A 185 29.64 2.65 8.94
N GLN A 186 28.41 2.34 9.36
CA GLN A 186 28.09 1.22 10.24
C GLN A 186 27.02 0.29 9.67
N THR A 187 26.26 0.76 8.70
CA THR A 187 25.20 0.00 8.05
C THR A 187 25.74 -0.67 6.79
N ASP A 188 25.56 -1.98 6.69
CA ASP A 188 25.97 -2.74 5.50
C ASP A 188 25.24 -2.23 4.25
N ASP A 189 25.91 -2.33 3.11
CA ASP A 189 25.28 -2.10 1.80
C ASP A 189 24.04 -2.96 1.63
N PHE A 190 23.04 -2.43 0.95
CA PHE A 190 21.78 -3.11 0.75
C PHE A 190 21.25 -2.89 -0.68
N SER A 191 20.81 -3.98 -1.31
CA SER A 191 20.34 -4.02 -2.69
C SER A 191 19.48 -5.27 -2.91
N TYR A 192 18.92 -5.46 -4.11
CA TYR A 192 18.22 -6.69 -4.49
C TYR A 192 19.10 -7.93 -4.33
N ASP A 193 20.37 -7.85 -4.75
CA ASP A 193 21.30 -8.97 -4.66
C ASP A 193 21.59 -9.34 -3.21
N VAL A 194 21.77 -8.37 -2.33
CA VAL A 194 21.98 -8.59 -0.90
C VAL A 194 20.77 -9.26 -0.24
N VAL A 195 19.56 -8.81 -0.57
CA VAL A 195 18.33 -9.48 -0.08
C VAL A 195 18.25 -10.92 -0.57
N ALA A 196 18.48 -11.13 -1.86
CA ALA A 196 18.42 -12.48 -2.45
C ALA A 196 19.47 -13.42 -1.80
N ASP A 197 20.69 -12.92 -1.56
CA ASP A 197 21.74 -13.70 -0.91
C ASP A 197 21.39 -14.02 0.56
N ARG A 198 20.91 -13.03 1.33
CA ARG A 198 20.45 -13.26 2.70
C ARG A 198 19.31 -14.26 2.77
N LEU A 199 18.37 -14.23 1.85
CA LEU A 199 17.29 -15.22 1.78
C LEU A 199 17.80 -16.60 1.35
N GLN A 200 18.83 -16.70 0.51
CA GLN A 200 19.49 -17.96 0.23
C GLN A 200 20.13 -18.52 1.50
N GLN A 201 20.88 -17.71 2.25
CA GLN A 201 21.46 -18.11 3.53
C GLN A 201 20.38 -18.55 4.53
N ALA A 202 19.23 -17.84 4.58
CA ALA A 202 18.09 -18.20 5.41
C ALA A 202 17.56 -19.60 5.05
N ALA A 203 17.35 -19.90 3.76
CA ALA A 203 16.91 -21.21 3.30
C ALA A 203 17.91 -22.31 3.69
N ASP A 204 19.20 -22.03 3.55
CA ASP A 204 20.26 -22.97 3.93
C ASP A 204 20.28 -23.22 5.45
N GLN A 205 20.08 -22.19 6.28
CA GLN A 205 19.97 -22.35 7.73
C GLN A 205 18.76 -23.19 8.12
N ILE A 206 17.58 -22.92 7.53
CA ILE A 206 16.37 -23.70 7.77
C ILE A 206 16.58 -25.16 7.38
N ASN A 207 17.17 -25.41 6.21
CA ASN A 207 17.39 -26.76 5.69
C ASN A 207 18.40 -27.56 6.53
N ARG A 208 19.41 -26.90 7.11
CA ARG A 208 20.38 -27.54 8.02
C ARG A 208 19.75 -28.08 9.29
N GLN A 209 18.64 -27.52 9.75
CA GLN A 209 17.95 -28.02 10.95
C GLN A 209 17.26 -29.37 10.73
N GLY A 210 16.99 -29.75 9.48
CA GLY A 210 16.48 -31.08 9.14
C GLY A 210 15.05 -31.36 9.62
N TYR A 211 14.15 -30.36 9.60
CA TYR A 211 12.75 -30.52 10.01
C TYR A 211 11.96 -31.39 9.04
N LYS A 212 11.05 -32.21 9.58
CA LYS A 212 10.05 -32.97 8.81
C LYS A 212 8.98 -32.06 8.21
N LYS A 213 8.66 -30.94 8.90
CA LYS A 213 7.70 -29.92 8.48
C LYS A 213 8.30 -28.56 8.77
N VAL A 214 8.20 -27.65 7.82
CA VAL A 214 8.64 -26.27 7.97
C VAL A 214 7.46 -25.33 7.74
N GLU A 215 7.19 -24.46 8.69
CA GLU A 215 6.29 -23.33 8.58
C GLU A 215 7.13 -22.07 8.46
N VAL A 216 6.83 -21.20 7.50
CA VAL A 216 7.55 -19.94 7.29
C VAL A 216 6.60 -18.79 7.57
N ALA A 217 7.00 -17.88 8.45
CA ALA A 217 6.26 -16.65 8.72
C ALA A 217 7.03 -15.43 8.21
N LEU A 218 6.36 -14.64 7.38
CA LEU A 218 6.85 -13.42 6.74
C LEU A 218 6.11 -12.24 7.36
N LEU A 219 6.80 -11.47 8.22
CA LEU A 219 6.16 -10.50 9.12
C LEU A 219 6.16 -9.06 8.58
N GLY A 220 5.88 -8.87 7.28
CA GLY A 220 5.63 -7.55 6.70
C GLY A 220 6.88 -6.75 6.35
N ASP A 221 6.65 -5.54 5.88
CA ASP A 221 7.62 -4.62 5.28
C ASP A 221 8.41 -5.31 4.15
N PHE A 222 7.63 -5.90 3.20
CA PHE A 222 8.19 -6.62 2.04
C PHE A 222 8.91 -5.70 1.09
N ILE A 223 8.42 -4.48 0.92
CA ILE A 223 9.00 -3.47 0.05
C ILE A 223 9.40 -2.23 0.85
N GLU A 224 10.34 -1.45 0.31
CA GLU A 224 10.68 -0.17 0.92
C GLU A 224 9.56 0.84 0.78
N THR A 225 8.96 0.93 -0.42
CA THR A 225 7.84 1.84 -0.68
C THR A 225 7.12 1.49 -1.97
N PHE A 226 5.80 1.64 -1.99
CA PHE A 226 5.04 1.51 -3.22
C PHE A 226 5.03 2.82 -4.03
N THR A 227 4.85 3.95 -3.39
CA THR A 227 4.68 5.25 -4.08
C THR A 227 5.98 6.01 -4.30
N GLY A 228 7.06 5.65 -3.62
CA GLY A 228 8.28 6.44 -3.53
C GLY A 228 8.12 7.71 -2.66
N LEU A 229 6.98 7.89 -1.98
CA LEU A 229 6.62 9.11 -1.26
C LEU A 229 6.28 8.87 0.22
N ASN A 230 6.37 7.63 0.70
CA ASN A 230 6.00 7.26 2.07
C ASN A 230 6.87 7.94 3.13
N HIS A 231 8.14 8.20 2.80
CA HIS A 231 9.08 8.91 3.64
C HIS A 231 9.73 10.03 2.82
N MET A 232 9.98 11.19 3.45
CA MET A 232 10.69 12.28 2.77
C MET A 232 12.05 11.77 2.30
N ASN A 233 12.35 11.96 1.00
CA ASN A 233 13.61 11.58 0.36
C ASN A 233 13.86 10.07 0.21
N SER A 234 12.92 9.17 0.51
CA SER A 234 13.09 7.72 0.29
C SER A 234 13.43 7.37 -1.17
N TRP A 235 12.93 8.15 -2.13
CA TRP A 235 13.24 7.98 -3.56
C TRP A 235 14.74 8.10 -3.91
N GLN A 236 15.55 8.72 -3.05
CA GLN A 236 17.00 8.85 -3.24
C GLN A 236 17.76 7.57 -2.87
N GLN A 237 17.10 6.70 -2.11
CA GLN A 237 17.67 5.44 -1.61
C GLN A 237 16.89 4.23 -2.15
N LEU A 238 16.40 4.34 -3.38
CA LEU A 238 15.71 3.24 -4.05
C LEU A 238 16.59 2.62 -5.14
N GLU A 239 16.57 1.31 -5.17
CA GLU A 239 17.14 0.53 -6.28
C GLU A 239 16.35 0.81 -7.58
N TYR A 240 16.95 0.52 -8.74
CA TYR A 240 16.27 0.71 -10.01
C TYR A 240 14.96 -0.07 -10.06
N GLY A 241 13.85 0.64 -10.35
CA GLY A 241 12.51 0.05 -10.33
C GLY A 241 11.95 -0.24 -8.92
N GLY A 242 12.56 0.26 -7.85
CA GLY A 242 12.22 0.02 -6.45
C GLY A 242 10.91 0.62 -5.95
N TYR A 243 9.94 0.88 -6.84
CA TYR A 243 8.62 1.42 -6.50
C TYR A 243 7.52 0.92 -7.44
N GLY A 244 6.26 1.07 -7.01
CA GLY A 244 5.07 0.73 -7.79
C GLY A 244 4.93 -0.76 -8.03
N ALA A 245 4.32 -1.12 -9.16
CA ALA A 245 4.11 -2.52 -9.53
C ALA A 245 5.42 -3.29 -9.72
N ASN A 246 6.48 -2.64 -10.20
CA ASN A 246 7.76 -3.30 -10.43
C ASN A 246 8.36 -3.86 -9.15
N VAL A 247 8.42 -3.08 -8.07
CA VAL A 247 8.98 -3.57 -6.80
C VAL A 247 8.14 -4.71 -6.22
N THR A 248 6.82 -4.69 -6.43
CA THR A 248 5.93 -5.77 -5.99
C THR A 248 6.23 -7.08 -6.74
N ILE A 249 6.46 -6.99 -8.06
CA ILE A 249 6.85 -8.15 -8.88
C ILE A 249 8.23 -8.68 -8.46
N ILE A 250 9.21 -7.79 -8.27
CA ILE A 250 10.55 -8.16 -7.81
C ILE A 250 10.49 -8.83 -6.44
N ALA A 251 9.71 -8.26 -5.50
CA ALA A 251 9.53 -8.84 -4.17
C ALA A 251 8.91 -10.25 -4.25
N TYR A 252 7.89 -10.42 -5.09
CA TYR A 252 7.29 -11.74 -5.31
C TYR A 252 8.32 -12.75 -5.84
N GLU A 253 9.10 -12.40 -6.85
CA GLU A 253 10.08 -13.32 -7.44
C GLU A 253 11.18 -13.70 -6.45
N ILE A 254 11.73 -12.74 -5.71
CA ILE A 254 12.76 -12.99 -4.69
C ILE A 254 12.21 -13.91 -3.58
N ILE A 255 11.02 -13.59 -3.05
CA ILE A 255 10.41 -14.39 -1.96
C ILE A 255 9.98 -15.75 -2.46
N ARG A 256 9.41 -15.86 -3.65
CA ARG A 256 9.05 -17.13 -4.29
C ARG A 256 10.27 -18.02 -4.47
N GLU A 257 11.37 -17.46 -4.93
CA GLU A 257 12.63 -18.20 -5.08
C GLU A 257 13.14 -18.72 -3.74
N PHE A 258 13.18 -17.89 -2.71
CA PHE A 258 13.52 -18.30 -1.35
C PHE A 258 12.65 -19.48 -0.88
N LEU A 259 11.32 -19.35 -0.96
CA LEU A 259 10.39 -20.38 -0.51
C LEU A 259 10.54 -21.69 -1.30
N SER A 260 10.91 -21.62 -2.57
CA SER A 260 11.17 -22.81 -3.39
C SER A 260 12.37 -23.63 -2.92
N LYS A 261 13.33 -22.99 -2.25
CA LYS A 261 14.55 -23.59 -1.71
C LYS A 261 14.37 -24.19 -0.31
N VAL A 262 13.27 -23.88 0.37
CA VAL A 262 12.97 -24.44 1.71
C VAL A 262 12.43 -25.86 1.58
N ASN A 263 13.18 -26.82 2.12
CA ASN A 263 12.76 -28.22 2.15
C ASN A 263 11.58 -28.41 3.12
N ASN A 264 10.67 -29.32 2.77
CA ASN A 264 9.52 -29.67 3.60
C ASN A 264 8.61 -28.50 3.97
N LEU A 265 8.64 -27.40 3.21
CA LEU A 265 7.74 -26.28 3.39
C LEU A 265 6.29 -26.77 3.38
N SER A 266 5.52 -26.35 4.38
CA SER A 266 4.13 -26.70 4.59
C SER A 266 3.21 -25.52 4.37
N THR A 267 3.36 -24.48 5.17
CA THR A 267 2.51 -23.30 5.14
C THR A 267 3.36 -22.04 5.20
N VAL A 268 2.89 -20.99 4.56
CA VAL A 268 3.48 -19.65 4.60
C VAL A 268 2.49 -18.71 5.28
N THR A 269 2.89 -18.12 6.39
CA THR A 269 2.12 -17.06 7.06
C THR A 269 2.61 -15.71 6.58
N VAL A 270 1.69 -14.82 6.18
CA VAL A 270 2.00 -13.46 5.69
C VAL A 270 1.19 -12.44 6.49
N VAL A 271 1.84 -11.42 7.01
CA VAL A 271 1.19 -10.27 7.64
C VAL A 271 1.66 -8.97 7.01
N SER A 272 0.81 -7.94 7.01
CA SER A 272 1.17 -6.64 6.41
C SER A 272 2.07 -5.82 7.33
N GLY A 273 3.06 -5.14 6.75
CA GLY A 273 3.86 -4.13 7.40
C GLY A 273 3.43 -2.70 7.05
N ASN A 274 4.06 -1.71 7.67
CA ASN A 274 3.73 -0.30 7.42
C ASN A 274 4.33 0.23 6.10
N HIS A 275 5.36 -0.41 5.56
CA HIS A 275 5.92 -0.11 4.25
C HIS A 275 5.13 -0.74 3.09
N ASP A 276 4.30 -1.75 3.36
CA ASP A 276 3.50 -2.45 2.35
C ASP A 276 2.27 -1.68 1.86
N ARG A 277 2.07 -0.45 2.36
CA ARG A 277 0.96 0.42 1.99
C ARG A 277 1.09 0.94 0.57
N VAL A 278 -0.03 1.00 -0.13
CA VAL A 278 -0.12 1.66 -1.45
C VAL A 278 -0.49 3.14 -1.33
N THR A 279 -0.89 3.60 -0.15
CA THR A 279 -1.22 4.99 0.18
C THR A 279 -0.04 5.74 0.79
N VAL A 280 -0.10 7.08 0.80
CA VAL A 280 1.00 7.97 1.25
C VAL A 280 0.99 8.21 2.76
N LYS A 281 -0.10 7.89 3.47
CA LYS A 281 -0.28 8.19 4.90
C LYS A 281 -0.51 6.94 5.74
N ASN A 282 -0.56 7.15 7.06
CA ASN A 282 -0.86 6.12 8.07
C ASN A 282 -2.28 5.53 7.98
N ASP A 283 -3.01 5.83 6.93
CA ASP A 283 -4.31 5.23 6.70
C ASP A 283 -4.13 3.75 6.42
N VAL A 284 -4.94 2.95 7.06
CA VAL A 284 -5.01 1.52 6.78
C VAL A 284 -5.60 1.38 5.39
N ASP A 285 -4.89 0.70 4.49
CA ASP A 285 -5.42 0.34 3.18
C ASP A 285 -6.53 -0.68 3.37
N SER A 286 -7.76 -0.20 3.58
CA SER A 286 -8.93 -1.04 3.81
C SER A 286 -9.24 -1.96 2.63
N HIS A 287 -8.69 -1.65 1.46
CA HIS A 287 -8.84 -2.43 0.23
C HIS A 287 -7.63 -3.32 -0.08
N GLY A 288 -6.66 -3.37 0.82
CA GLY A 288 -5.45 -4.18 0.70
C GLY A 288 -4.21 -3.40 0.28
N GLY A 289 -3.06 -4.00 0.53
CA GLY A 289 -1.74 -3.46 0.20
C GLY A 289 -0.87 -4.50 -0.52
N VAL A 290 0.43 -4.20 -0.61
CA VAL A 290 1.40 -5.08 -1.28
C VAL A 290 1.47 -6.46 -0.64
N ALA A 291 1.40 -6.54 0.70
CA ALA A 291 1.43 -7.83 1.40
C ALA A 291 0.27 -8.75 1.00
N GLN A 292 -0.94 -8.21 0.82
CA GLN A 292 -2.09 -9.00 0.37
C GLN A 292 -1.91 -9.49 -1.07
N LEU A 293 -1.40 -8.61 -1.95
CA LEU A 293 -1.12 -8.98 -3.33
C LEU A 293 -0.05 -10.07 -3.40
N LEU A 294 1.01 -9.93 -2.61
CA LEU A 294 2.08 -10.92 -2.49
C LEU A 294 1.54 -12.27 -2.01
N ALA A 295 0.75 -12.28 -0.93
CA ALA A 295 0.10 -13.47 -0.40
C ALA A 295 -0.77 -14.16 -1.46
N TYR A 296 -1.57 -13.39 -2.20
CA TYR A 296 -2.37 -13.91 -3.32
C TYR A 296 -1.50 -14.54 -4.42
N MET A 297 -0.40 -13.89 -4.82
CA MET A 297 0.48 -14.42 -5.85
C MET A 297 1.19 -15.71 -5.39
N LEU A 298 1.60 -15.78 -4.13
CA LEU A 298 2.18 -16.99 -3.53
C LEU A 298 1.17 -18.14 -3.48
N GLU A 299 -0.09 -17.88 -3.09
CA GLU A 299 -1.18 -18.86 -3.13
C GLU A 299 -1.41 -19.38 -4.56
N LYS A 300 -1.41 -18.49 -5.57
CA LYS A 300 -1.56 -18.89 -6.98
C LYS A 300 -0.37 -19.70 -7.48
N SER A 301 0.81 -19.51 -6.92
CA SER A 301 1.98 -20.37 -7.21
C SER A 301 1.92 -21.75 -6.54
N GLY A 302 0.83 -22.07 -5.85
CA GLY A 302 0.55 -23.40 -5.30
C GLY A 302 1.02 -23.60 -3.86
N LEU A 303 1.39 -22.54 -3.17
CA LEU A 303 1.71 -22.57 -1.74
C LEU A 303 0.42 -22.52 -0.89
N ASP A 304 0.47 -23.12 0.29
CA ASP A 304 -0.55 -22.94 1.33
C ASP A 304 -0.21 -21.65 2.09
N VAL A 305 -1.08 -20.63 2.00
CA VAL A 305 -0.81 -19.29 2.52
C VAL A 305 -1.91 -18.84 3.47
N ASP A 306 -1.52 -18.48 4.69
CA ASP A 306 -2.36 -17.77 5.66
C ASP A 306 -2.01 -16.27 5.65
N PHE A 307 -2.99 -15.41 5.40
CA PHE A 307 -2.79 -13.96 5.34
C PHE A 307 -3.68 -13.21 6.33
N SER A 308 -3.11 -12.19 6.97
CA SER A 308 -3.85 -11.17 7.72
C SER A 308 -3.18 -9.80 7.60
N HIS A 309 -3.99 -8.74 7.65
CA HIS A 309 -3.47 -7.38 7.73
C HIS A 309 -2.79 -7.04 9.06
N SER A 310 -3.11 -7.75 10.13
CA SER A 310 -2.62 -7.40 11.47
C SER A 310 -2.01 -8.57 12.24
N VAL A 311 -2.77 -9.64 12.44
CA VAL A 311 -2.35 -10.80 13.26
C VAL A 311 -2.84 -12.08 12.61
N VAL A 312 -1.95 -13.07 12.52
CA VAL A 312 -2.30 -14.47 12.27
C VAL A 312 -2.05 -15.25 13.56
N SER A 313 -3.02 -16.02 13.99
CA SER A 313 -2.97 -16.83 15.23
C SER A 313 -3.11 -18.30 14.87
N ARG A 314 -2.06 -19.11 15.18
CA ARG A 314 -2.00 -20.54 14.81
C ARG A 314 -1.49 -21.40 15.96
N ASN A 315 -2.07 -22.59 16.09
CA ASN A 315 -1.51 -23.63 16.95
C ASN A 315 -0.63 -24.56 16.11
N ILE A 316 0.65 -24.67 16.47
CA ILE A 316 1.62 -25.52 15.81
C ILE A 316 2.28 -26.38 16.89
N ASP A 317 2.12 -27.68 16.80
CA ASP A 317 2.66 -28.67 17.77
C ASP A 317 2.36 -28.34 19.24
N GLY A 318 1.12 -27.83 19.52
CA GLY A 318 0.66 -27.53 20.90
C GLY A 318 1.14 -26.18 21.44
N ILE A 319 1.79 -25.36 20.61
CA ILE A 319 2.21 -23.99 20.94
C ILE A 319 1.38 -23.02 20.12
N ARG A 320 0.83 -21.99 20.75
CA ARG A 320 0.08 -20.94 20.08
C ARG A 320 1.01 -19.84 19.62
N TYR A 321 1.13 -19.64 18.32
CA TYR A 321 1.92 -18.59 17.71
C TYR A 321 1.04 -17.45 17.23
N LEU A 322 1.40 -16.22 17.60
CA LEU A 322 0.78 -14.97 17.17
C LEU A 322 1.80 -14.23 16.31
N PHE A 323 1.54 -14.11 15.02
CA PHE A 323 2.39 -13.46 14.05
C PHE A 323 1.86 -12.07 13.72
N THR A 324 2.70 -11.03 13.85
CA THR A 324 2.33 -9.63 13.58
C THR A 324 3.55 -8.87 13.09
N HIS A 325 3.34 -7.79 12.29
CA HIS A 325 4.44 -6.84 12.03
C HIS A 325 4.68 -5.91 13.21
N ASN A 326 3.67 -5.72 14.07
CA ASN A 326 3.76 -4.97 15.32
C ASN A 326 3.81 -3.43 15.21
N HIS A 327 3.65 -2.85 14.04
CA HIS A 327 3.62 -1.39 13.85
C HIS A 327 2.37 -0.72 14.46
N LEU A 328 1.28 -1.46 14.61
CA LEU A 328 0.03 -0.98 15.21
C LEU A 328 0.01 -1.03 16.75
N GLY A 329 1.13 -1.40 17.36
CA GLY A 329 1.33 -1.25 18.80
C GLY A 329 0.80 -2.39 19.66
N LEU A 330 0.51 -3.57 19.10
CA LEU A 330 0.11 -4.76 19.88
C LEU A 330 1.12 -5.10 21.00
N SER A 331 2.41 -4.84 20.78
CA SER A 331 3.42 -5.00 21.83
C SER A 331 3.54 -3.79 22.78
N LYS A 332 2.92 -2.66 22.47
CA LYS A 332 2.89 -1.47 23.34
C LYS A 332 1.71 -1.51 24.29
N ASN A 333 0.65 -2.20 23.90
CA ASN A 333 -0.52 -2.44 24.74
C ASN A 333 -0.16 -3.48 25.80
N ASP A 334 -1.05 -3.67 26.77
CA ASP A 334 -0.91 -4.73 27.76
C ASP A 334 -0.79 -6.08 27.05
N MET A 335 0.40 -6.70 27.10
CA MET A 335 0.64 -8.00 26.47
C MET A 335 -0.35 -9.06 26.98
N VAL A 336 -0.81 -8.93 28.21
CA VAL A 336 -1.83 -9.81 28.78
C VAL A 336 -3.13 -9.70 27.99
N GLN A 337 -3.55 -8.49 27.63
CA GLN A 337 -4.74 -8.28 26.80
C GLN A 337 -4.57 -8.89 25.42
N THR A 338 -3.40 -8.71 24.76
CA THR A 338 -3.13 -9.30 23.44
C THR A 338 -3.22 -10.83 23.49
N PHE A 339 -2.66 -11.47 24.50
CA PHE A 339 -2.78 -12.92 24.66
C PHE A 339 -4.18 -13.37 25.06
N TRP A 340 -4.95 -12.53 25.72
CA TRP A 340 -6.35 -12.79 26.03
C TRP A 340 -7.24 -12.76 24.79
N GLU A 341 -6.96 -11.85 23.86
CA GLU A 341 -7.76 -11.66 22.63
C GLU A 341 -7.38 -12.66 21.53
N TYR A 342 -6.09 -12.92 21.33
CA TYR A 342 -5.58 -13.71 20.19
C TYR A 342 -4.95 -15.03 20.60
N GLY A 343 -4.62 -15.21 21.87
CA GLY A 343 -3.97 -16.41 22.39
C GLY A 343 -4.94 -17.56 22.64
N GLU A 344 -4.42 -18.62 23.20
CA GLU A 344 -5.16 -19.83 23.57
C GLU A 344 -4.87 -20.17 25.04
N GLN A 345 -5.93 -20.39 25.84
CA GLN A 345 -5.78 -20.77 27.23
C GLN A 345 -5.28 -22.21 27.35
N GLY A 346 -4.43 -22.45 28.34
CA GLY A 346 -3.92 -23.79 28.62
C GLY A 346 -2.75 -24.25 27.77
N VAL A 347 -2.34 -23.45 26.79
CA VAL A 347 -1.15 -23.70 25.97
C VAL A 347 -0.12 -22.57 26.11
N TYR A 348 1.10 -22.81 25.72
CA TYR A 348 2.13 -21.77 25.68
C TYR A 348 1.92 -20.85 24.45
N ASN A 349 1.89 -19.55 24.69
CA ASN A 349 1.66 -18.54 23.65
C ASN A 349 2.94 -17.79 23.32
N VAL A 350 3.23 -17.60 22.02
CA VAL A 350 4.39 -16.84 21.54
C VAL A 350 3.92 -15.75 20.61
N LEU A 351 4.18 -14.48 20.95
CA LEU A 351 3.99 -13.34 20.08
C LEU A 351 5.32 -13.05 19.33
N LEU A 352 5.27 -13.07 18.02
CA LEU A 352 6.40 -12.83 17.12
C LEU A 352 6.13 -11.56 16.33
N GLY A 353 7.04 -10.58 16.44
CA GLY A 353 6.89 -9.28 15.81
C GLY A 353 8.15 -8.77 15.12
N GLY A 354 8.00 -8.07 14.01
CA GLY A 354 9.02 -7.30 13.30
C GLY A 354 9.07 -5.83 13.69
N HIS A 355 9.26 -4.93 12.71
CA HIS A 355 9.17 -3.47 12.76
C HIS A 355 10.30 -2.75 13.51
N TYR A 356 10.80 -3.29 14.58
CA TYR A 356 11.78 -2.57 15.41
C TYR A 356 13.22 -2.72 14.91
N HIS A 357 13.45 -3.43 13.84
CA HIS A 357 14.77 -3.69 13.25
C HIS A 357 15.84 -4.08 14.29
N SER A 358 15.41 -4.72 15.36
CA SER A 358 16.35 -5.12 16.42
C SER A 358 15.84 -6.36 17.13
N ARG A 359 16.77 -7.28 17.44
CA ARG A 359 16.52 -8.37 18.35
C ARG A 359 16.34 -7.77 19.76
N ARG A 360 15.12 -7.40 20.09
CA ARG A 360 14.77 -6.98 21.43
C ARG A 360 13.92 -8.08 22.07
N GLY A 361 14.54 -8.85 22.90
CA GLY A 361 13.80 -9.45 24.00
C GLY A 361 13.43 -8.32 24.96
N LYS A 362 12.48 -7.44 24.60
CA LYS A 362 11.85 -6.58 25.57
C LYS A 362 10.88 -7.42 26.33
N ILE A 363 11.40 -8.03 27.37
CA ILE A 363 10.61 -8.44 28.50
C ILE A 363 10.13 -7.12 29.13
N GLN A 364 8.99 -6.60 28.70
CA GLN A 364 8.34 -5.50 29.38
C GLN A 364 7.74 -6.07 30.65
N TYR A 365 8.51 -5.97 31.75
CA TYR A 365 7.97 -6.12 33.07
C TYR A 365 7.08 -4.92 33.38
N LYS A 366 5.78 -4.98 33.15
CA LYS A 366 4.89 -4.49 34.18
C LYS A 366 5.00 -5.56 35.29
N LYS A 367 5.49 -5.15 36.45
CA LYS A 367 5.47 -5.95 37.65
C LYS A 367 4.11 -6.63 37.81
N ILE A 368 3.99 -7.83 37.30
CA ILE A 368 2.99 -8.76 37.81
C ILE A 368 3.71 -9.33 39.04
N ASP A 369 3.42 -8.74 40.21
CA ASP A 369 3.98 -9.17 41.44
C ASP A 369 3.78 -10.68 41.55
N ASN A 370 4.85 -11.45 41.71
CA ASN A 370 4.92 -12.88 41.98
C ASN A 370 4.73 -13.90 40.86
N ILE A 371 4.89 -13.58 39.59
CA ILE A 371 5.00 -14.63 38.55
C ILE A 371 6.45 -14.82 38.16
N HIS A 372 7.02 -15.99 38.52
CA HIS A 372 8.31 -16.43 37.98
C HIS A 372 8.16 -16.70 36.46
N TRP A 373 9.15 -16.29 35.69
CA TRP A 373 9.17 -16.46 34.23
C TRP A 373 8.94 -17.90 33.76
N ASP A 374 9.40 -18.87 34.54
CA ASP A 374 9.23 -20.28 34.30
C ASP A 374 7.77 -20.75 34.40
N GLN A 375 6.90 -19.90 34.93
CA GLN A 375 5.46 -20.17 35.09
C GLN A 375 4.59 -19.37 34.12
N ALA A 376 5.17 -18.42 33.36
CA ALA A 376 4.42 -17.66 32.39
C ALA A 376 4.11 -18.52 31.15
N ASN A 377 2.84 -18.58 30.76
CA ASN A 377 2.39 -19.31 29.58
C ASN A 377 2.46 -18.46 28.30
N TYR A 378 3.31 -17.42 28.25
CA TYR A 378 3.47 -16.57 27.10
C TYR A 378 4.84 -15.90 27.02
N ARG A 379 5.29 -15.62 25.79
CA ARG A 379 6.53 -14.90 25.50
C ARG A 379 6.35 -14.00 24.26
N SER A 380 6.94 -12.80 24.30
CA SER A 380 7.05 -11.94 23.12
C SER A 380 8.47 -11.91 22.63
N ILE A 381 8.65 -12.03 21.30
CA ILE A 381 9.94 -12.05 20.62
C ILE A 381 9.89 -11.03 19.48
N SER A 382 10.81 -10.07 19.49
CA SER A 382 11.10 -9.25 18.32
C SER A 382 12.15 -9.96 17.47
N VAL A 383 11.81 -10.23 16.21
CA VAL A 383 12.71 -10.96 15.31
C VAL A 383 13.71 -10.02 14.64
N ALA A 384 14.84 -10.56 14.22
CA ALA A 384 15.83 -9.81 13.46
C ALA A 384 15.28 -9.44 12.08
N PRO A 385 15.61 -8.25 11.54
CA PRO A 385 15.21 -7.85 10.20
C PRO A 385 16.07 -8.53 9.14
N ILE A 386 15.59 -8.58 7.90
CA ILE A 386 16.42 -8.82 6.72
C ILE A 386 17.19 -7.54 6.36
N PHE A 387 16.56 -6.39 6.52
CA PHE A 387 17.12 -5.05 6.28
C PHE A 387 17.96 -4.57 7.47
N THR A 388 19.16 -4.09 7.22
CA THR A 388 20.10 -3.68 8.28
C THR A 388 20.05 -2.21 8.64
N GLY A 389 19.30 -1.41 7.87
CA GLY A 389 19.16 0.02 8.13
C GLY A 389 19.51 0.89 6.92
N ASN A 390 19.41 2.20 7.10
CA ASN A 390 19.69 3.21 6.10
C ASN A 390 20.27 4.47 6.77
N TRP A 391 20.47 5.55 6.00
CA TRP A 391 20.95 6.82 6.50
C TRP A 391 20.17 7.34 7.73
N TYR A 392 18.85 7.18 7.71
CA TYR A 392 18.00 7.63 8.81
C TYR A 392 18.28 6.86 10.11
N SER A 393 18.36 5.53 10.03
CA SER A 393 18.67 4.70 11.20
C SER A 393 20.08 4.96 11.73
N GLU A 394 21.09 5.06 10.85
CA GLU A 394 22.46 5.34 11.25
C GLU A 394 22.61 6.73 11.88
N SER A 395 21.95 7.76 11.33
CA SER A 395 21.95 9.13 11.90
C SER A 395 21.32 9.20 13.31
N ASN A 396 20.44 8.24 13.62
CA ASN A 396 19.83 8.12 14.96
C ASN A 396 20.62 7.17 15.88
N GLY A 397 21.78 6.69 15.44
CA GLY A 397 22.60 5.74 16.22
C GLY A 397 21.97 4.36 16.33
N TRP A 398 21.09 3.98 15.40
CA TRP A 398 20.44 2.67 15.37
C TRP A 398 21.16 1.77 14.37
N SER A 399 21.66 0.64 14.85
CA SER A 399 22.25 -0.39 14.02
C SER A 399 21.46 -1.69 14.15
N SER A 400 21.35 -2.42 13.06
CA SER A 400 20.69 -3.71 13.01
C SER A 400 21.61 -4.77 12.43
N THR A 401 21.42 -6.00 12.86
CA THR A 401 22.07 -7.17 12.26
C THR A 401 21.00 -8.01 11.60
N SER A 402 21.21 -8.35 10.32
CA SER A 402 20.30 -9.19 9.59
C SER A 402 20.25 -10.61 10.18
N GLY A 403 19.07 -11.23 10.16
CA GLY A 403 18.93 -12.57 10.70
C GLY A 403 17.55 -13.20 10.53
N ILE A 404 17.47 -14.44 10.94
CA ILE A 404 16.22 -15.21 11.06
C ILE A 404 16.07 -15.77 12.46
N THR A 405 14.83 -15.96 12.90
CA THR A 405 14.51 -16.68 14.12
C THR A 405 13.82 -18.00 13.76
N ILE A 406 14.28 -19.10 14.31
CA ILE A 406 13.64 -20.42 14.14
C ILE A 406 13.17 -20.89 15.51
N LEU A 407 11.92 -21.36 15.57
CA LEU A 407 11.34 -21.94 16.76
C LEU A 407 10.98 -23.40 16.48
N GLU A 408 11.16 -24.27 17.50
CA GLU A 408 10.72 -25.65 17.45
C GLU A 408 10.14 -26.08 18.79
N SER A 409 9.18 -26.99 18.78
CA SER A 409 8.68 -27.57 20.03
C SER A 409 9.76 -28.46 20.67
N ASN A 410 10.04 -28.24 21.96
CA ASN A 410 10.97 -29.07 22.74
C ASN A 410 10.31 -30.30 23.38
N GLY A 411 9.01 -30.53 23.08
CA GLY A 411 8.23 -31.66 23.59
C GLY A 411 7.58 -31.45 24.95
N ASP A 412 7.89 -30.36 25.67
CA ASP A 412 7.23 -29.99 26.94
C ASP A 412 6.16 -28.89 26.76
N GLY A 413 5.81 -28.57 25.49
CA GLY A 413 4.83 -27.54 25.15
C GLY A 413 5.40 -26.13 25.10
N ARG A 414 6.72 -25.96 25.13
CA ARG A 414 7.43 -24.68 24.97
C ARG A 414 8.34 -24.71 23.75
N PRO A 415 8.63 -23.59 23.10
CA PRO A 415 9.57 -23.56 21.98
C PRO A 415 11.01 -23.37 22.45
N ASN A 416 11.94 -24.12 21.85
CA ASN A 416 13.30 -23.65 21.70
C ASN A 416 13.33 -22.52 20.70
N VAL A 417 14.22 -21.55 20.87
CA VAL A 417 14.35 -20.37 20.01
C VAL A 417 15.80 -20.25 19.57
N PHE A 418 16.02 -20.26 18.28
CA PHE A 418 17.34 -20.14 17.65
C PHE A 418 17.37 -18.90 16.77
N ASP A 419 18.36 -18.04 17.00
CA ASP A 419 18.60 -16.85 16.19
C ASP A 419 19.86 -17.05 15.35
N PHE A 420 19.74 -16.86 14.04
CA PHE A 420 20.84 -16.97 13.09
C PHE A 420 21.10 -15.61 12.44
N THR A 421 22.35 -15.20 12.42
CA THR A 421 22.80 -14.00 11.71
C THR A 421 23.00 -14.34 10.23
N LEU A 422 22.53 -13.45 9.35
CA LEU A 422 22.75 -13.46 7.91
C LEU A 422 23.74 -12.36 7.55
N ARG A 423 24.59 -12.62 6.57
CA ARG A 423 25.67 -11.71 6.18
C ARG A 423 25.60 -11.31 4.73
#